data_d8ee74f95e5f3357f525c82d69aae167
#
_entry.id   d8ee74f95e5f3357f525c82d69aae167
#
_cell.length_a   1.000
_cell.length_b   1.000
_cell.length_c   1.000
_cell.angle_alpha   90.00
_cell.angle_beta   90.00
_cell.angle_gamma   90.00
#
_symmetry.space_group_name_H-M   'P 1'
#
loop_
_entity.id
_entity.type
_entity.pdbx_description
1 polymer ?
#
loop_
_entity_poly.entity_id
_entity_poly.type
_entity_poly.pdbx_seq_one_letter_code
_entity_poly.pdbx_strand_id
1 'polypeptide(L)'
;YMEDKKIIENDSQLIVGVNEKISCGKAAFLGMQHVLSMDLYIMPLILGAAIGLAGGELSFFLQMSFFACGIATILQAGFFMKYPIIQGPSYVPLGALCTIGATMGVSAMIGSLIPGAIMIILLGIFKGFSKFVRKAIPPFIGGIIILIVGISLTPTAAKGIASSDGNLSANVASGLTAAGVLIVCMILQYKLKHNRILHMVSVILALVAGTVVAAAMGAADFSSVHDAAWFELPEFFHFGLPKFEIKSCILMMFIYLIVLLDTTGTWVTISAITGEDLSDKRIDRAT
;
A
#
# COMPACT_ATOMS: atom_id res chain seq x y z
N TYR A 1 -11.54 -34.13 -11.70
CA TYR A 1 -12.01 -32.73 -11.84
C TYR A 1 -12.97 -32.29 -10.72
N MET A 2 -13.79 -33.18 -10.18
CA MET A 2 -14.65 -32.91 -9.01
C MET A 2 -13.96 -33.18 -7.65
N GLU A 3 -12.99 -34.10 -7.60
CA GLU A 3 -12.18 -34.38 -6.41
C GLU A 3 -11.16 -33.26 -6.15
N ASP A 4 -10.56 -32.70 -7.19
CA ASP A 4 -9.64 -31.58 -7.06
C ASP A 4 -10.32 -30.30 -6.51
N LYS A 5 -11.58 -30.06 -6.86
CA LYS A 5 -12.36 -28.96 -6.30
C LYS A 5 -12.65 -29.12 -4.80
N LYS A 6 -12.89 -30.35 -4.34
CA LYS A 6 -13.11 -30.63 -2.90
C LYS A 6 -11.84 -30.55 -2.05
N ILE A 7 -10.68 -30.84 -2.64
CA ILE A 7 -9.37 -30.70 -1.95
C ILE A 7 -9.03 -29.22 -1.78
N ILE A 8 -9.31 -28.37 -2.77
CA ILE A 8 -9.08 -26.91 -2.70
C ILE A 8 -10.04 -26.24 -1.70
N GLU A 9 -11.28 -26.72 -1.59
CA GLU A 9 -12.29 -26.18 -0.66
C GLU A 9 -11.98 -26.48 0.82
N ASN A 10 -11.20 -27.54 1.10
CA ASN A 10 -10.87 -27.96 2.47
C ASN A 10 -9.55 -27.35 3.01
N ASP A 11 -8.79 -26.66 2.17
CA ASP A 11 -7.48 -26.08 2.53
C ASP A 11 -7.49 -24.54 2.54
N SER A 12 -8.65 -23.90 2.31
CA SER A 12 -8.76 -22.45 2.42
C SER A 12 -8.63 -22.06 3.91
N GLN A 13 -7.54 -21.40 4.25
CA GLN A 13 -7.27 -20.86 5.60
C GLN A 13 -8.22 -19.69 5.95
N LEU A 14 -9.21 -19.43 5.13
CA LEU A 14 -10.17 -18.34 5.31
C LEU A 14 -11.19 -18.69 6.39
N ILE A 15 -11.41 -17.76 7.31
CA ILE A 15 -12.46 -17.87 8.35
C ILE A 15 -13.84 -17.58 7.76
N VAL A 16 -13.87 -16.66 6.77
CA VAL A 16 -15.06 -16.21 6.05
C VAL A 16 -14.76 -16.37 4.58
N GLY A 17 -15.61 -17.06 3.87
CA GLY A 17 -15.47 -17.24 2.42
C GLY A 17 -15.60 -15.91 1.67
N VAL A 18 -14.97 -15.82 0.48
CA VAL A 18 -14.93 -14.59 -0.33
C VAL A 18 -16.34 -14.07 -0.66
N ASN A 19 -17.32 -14.95 -0.81
CA ASN A 19 -18.71 -14.62 -1.14
C ASN A 19 -19.65 -14.62 0.07
N GLU A 20 -19.13 -14.86 1.28
CA GLU A 20 -19.92 -14.91 2.50
C GLU A 20 -20.25 -13.51 2.99
N LYS A 21 -21.49 -13.31 3.44
CA LYS A 21 -21.96 -12.02 3.96
C LYS A 21 -21.62 -11.89 5.43
N ILE A 22 -20.94 -10.83 5.80
CA ILE A 22 -20.70 -10.42 7.19
C ILE A 22 -21.55 -9.20 7.53
N SER A 23 -21.81 -9.00 8.83
CA SER A 23 -22.56 -7.81 9.28
C SER A 23 -21.74 -6.54 9.01
N CYS A 24 -22.42 -5.43 8.68
CA CYS A 24 -21.78 -4.14 8.39
C CYS A 24 -20.82 -3.68 9.50
N GLY A 25 -21.19 -3.88 10.78
CA GLY A 25 -20.33 -3.52 11.91
C GLY A 25 -19.02 -4.33 11.94
N LYS A 26 -19.08 -5.65 11.68
CA LYS A 26 -17.87 -6.48 11.57
C LYS A 26 -17.03 -6.08 10.36
N ALA A 27 -17.68 -5.80 9.21
CA ALA A 27 -16.99 -5.34 8.01
C ALA A 27 -16.26 -4.03 8.24
N ALA A 28 -16.91 -3.05 8.86
CA ALA A 28 -16.31 -1.75 9.19
C ALA A 28 -15.13 -1.90 10.16
N PHE A 29 -15.27 -2.72 11.21
CA PHE A 29 -14.19 -2.98 12.16
C PHE A 29 -12.98 -3.65 11.50
N LEU A 30 -13.21 -4.70 10.70
CA LEU A 30 -12.14 -5.40 9.98
C LEU A 30 -11.49 -4.50 8.92
N GLY A 31 -12.28 -3.67 8.23
CA GLY A 31 -11.77 -2.70 7.25
C GLY A 31 -10.89 -1.64 7.93
N MET A 32 -11.35 -1.05 9.04
CA MET A 32 -10.56 -0.09 9.81
C MET A 32 -9.26 -0.70 10.34
N GLN A 33 -9.34 -1.92 10.89
CA GLN A 33 -8.16 -2.65 11.34
C GLN A 33 -7.17 -2.90 10.20
N HIS A 34 -7.66 -3.25 9.01
CA HIS A 34 -6.82 -3.49 7.85
C HIS A 34 -6.12 -2.20 7.39
N VAL A 35 -6.84 -1.08 7.32
CA VAL A 35 -6.27 0.23 7.00
C VAL A 35 -5.19 0.65 8.00
N LEU A 36 -5.41 0.43 9.31
CA LEU A 36 -4.42 0.72 10.35
C LEU A 36 -3.19 -0.21 10.31
N SER A 37 -3.36 -1.45 9.83
CA SER A 37 -2.27 -2.43 9.69
C SER A 37 -1.46 -2.26 8.41
N MET A 38 -2.02 -1.60 7.40
CA MET A 38 -1.35 -1.27 6.15
C MET A 38 -0.59 0.05 6.29
N ASP A 39 0.56 0.12 5.67
CA ASP A 39 1.43 1.29 5.64
C ASP A 39 1.02 2.32 4.56
N LEU A 40 -0.28 2.54 4.37
CA LEU A 40 -0.84 3.45 3.35
C LEU A 40 -0.30 4.88 3.42
N TYR A 41 0.14 5.31 4.59
CA TYR A 41 0.65 6.66 4.87
C TYR A 41 2.16 6.80 4.61
N ILE A 42 2.94 5.72 4.65
CA ILE A 42 4.41 5.79 4.60
C ILE A 42 4.88 6.30 3.24
N MET A 43 4.38 5.71 2.15
CA MET A 43 4.78 6.12 0.81
C MET A 43 4.42 7.58 0.51
N PRO A 44 3.19 8.07 0.73
CA PRO A 44 2.86 9.47 0.52
C PRO A 44 3.61 10.42 1.46
N LEU A 45 3.90 10.00 2.70
CA LEU A 45 4.69 10.79 3.64
C LEU A 45 6.12 11.00 3.12
N ILE A 46 6.78 9.92 2.69
CA ILE A 46 8.13 9.97 2.12
C ILE A 46 8.15 10.83 0.86
N LEU A 47 7.18 10.62 -0.03
CA LEU A 47 7.05 11.37 -1.26
C LEU A 47 6.81 12.85 -0.98
N GLY A 48 5.85 13.19 -0.12
CA GLY A 48 5.53 14.55 0.26
C GLY A 48 6.73 15.29 0.86
N ALA A 49 7.42 14.65 1.80
CA ALA A 49 8.65 15.20 2.38
C ALA A 49 9.76 15.38 1.33
N ALA A 50 9.95 14.41 0.43
CA ALA A 50 10.98 14.49 -0.62
C ALA A 50 10.74 15.62 -1.64
N ILE A 51 9.47 15.97 -1.88
CA ILE A 51 9.09 17.08 -2.78
C ILE A 51 8.92 18.42 -2.05
N GLY A 52 9.23 18.45 -0.75
CA GLY A 52 9.28 19.68 0.07
C GLY A 52 7.92 20.10 0.64
N LEU A 53 6.92 19.23 0.65
CA LEU A 53 5.65 19.51 1.33
C LEU A 53 5.83 19.44 2.85
N ALA A 54 5.25 20.39 3.58
CA ALA A 54 5.30 20.46 5.04
C ALA A 54 3.96 20.97 5.59
N GLY A 55 3.71 20.73 6.89
CA GLY A 55 2.54 21.25 7.59
C GLY A 55 1.22 20.85 6.91
N GLY A 56 0.35 21.82 6.65
CA GLY A 56 -0.97 21.60 6.05
C GLY A 56 -0.95 20.95 4.68
N GLU A 57 0.00 21.34 3.82
CA GLU A 57 0.16 20.79 2.47
C GLU A 57 0.47 19.29 2.49
N LEU A 58 1.35 18.85 3.40
CA LEU A 58 1.67 17.45 3.58
C LEU A 58 0.47 16.67 4.14
N SER A 59 -0.25 17.26 5.10
CA SER A 59 -1.48 16.67 5.65
C SER A 59 -2.54 16.50 4.56
N PHE A 60 -2.76 17.52 3.75
CA PHE A 60 -3.68 17.46 2.61
C PHE A 60 -3.27 16.37 1.60
N PHE A 61 -1.99 16.28 1.25
CA PHE A 61 -1.47 15.26 0.34
C PHE A 61 -1.72 13.84 0.86
N LEU A 62 -1.52 13.62 2.16
CA LEU A 62 -1.84 12.35 2.83
C LEU A 62 -3.34 12.03 2.76
N GLN A 63 -4.19 12.99 3.09
CA GLN A 63 -5.66 12.81 3.06
C GLN A 63 -6.14 12.44 1.66
N MET A 64 -5.64 13.15 0.62
CA MET A 64 -5.98 12.85 -0.77
C MET A 64 -5.50 11.45 -1.20
N SER A 65 -4.33 11.01 -0.72
CA SER A 65 -3.84 9.65 -0.95
C SER A 65 -4.78 8.61 -0.34
N PHE A 66 -5.20 8.78 0.91
CA PHE A 66 -6.18 7.88 1.55
C PHE A 66 -7.51 7.85 0.81
N PHE A 67 -8.02 9.01 0.41
CA PHE A 67 -9.26 9.12 -0.34
C PHE A 67 -9.19 8.39 -1.69
N ALA A 68 -8.10 8.58 -2.44
CA ALA A 68 -7.86 7.88 -3.70
C ALA A 68 -7.75 6.36 -3.52
N CYS A 69 -7.03 5.90 -2.50
CA CYS A 69 -6.93 4.47 -2.15
C CYS A 69 -8.30 3.87 -1.79
N GLY A 70 -9.14 4.62 -1.07
CA GLY A 70 -10.50 4.21 -0.74
C GLY A 70 -11.36 4.01 -1.99
N ILE A 71 -11.38 4.99 -2.90
CA ILE A 71 -12.11 4.89 -4.18
C ILE A 71 -11.57 3.73 -5.02
N ALA A 72 -10.24 3.63 -5.17
CA ALA A 72 -9.62 2.54 -5.93
C ALA A 72 -9.97 1.16 -5.34
N THR A 73 -10.00 1.03 -4.02
CA THR A 73 -10.41 -0.21 -3.33
C THR A 73 -11.86 -0.56 -3.62
N ILE A 74 -12.78 0.41 -3.53
CA ILE A 74 -14.22 0.19 -3.82
C ILE A 74 -14.39 -0.27 -5.27
N LEU A 75 -13.73 0.40 -6.21
CA LEU A 75 -13.81 0.05 -7.63
C LEU A 75 -13.23 -1.33 -7.90
N GLN A 76 -12.04 -1.60 -7.38
CA GLN A 76 -11.32 -2.84 -7.66
C GLN A 76 -11.97 -4.05 -6.97
N ALA A 77 -12.27 -3.97 -5.67
CA ALA A 77 -12.88 -5.05 -4.93
C ALA A 77 -14.38 -5.25 -5.27
N GLY A 78 -15.10 -4.16 -5.55
CA GLY A 78 -16.54 -4.22 -5.81
C GLY A 78 -16.90 -4.56 -7.26
N PHE A 79 -16.20 -3.99 -8.24
CA PHE A 79 -16.62 -4.04 -9.64
C PHE A 79 -15.67 -4.80 -10.55
N PHE A 80 -14.35 -4.58 -10.44
CA PHE A 80 -13.37 -5.11 -11.40
C PHE A 80 -12.87 -6.50 -11.02
N MET A 81 -12.01 -6.59 -10.03
CA MET A 81 -11.37 -7.85 -9.63
C MET A 81 -12.28 -8.74 -8.79
N LYS A 82 -13.08 -8.13 -7.92
CA LYS A 82 -13.94 -8.83 -6.93
C LYS A 82 -13.17 -9.75 -5.99
N TYR A 83 -11.96 -9.35 -5.63
CA TYR A 83 -11.17 -9.95 -4.55
C TYR A 83 -11.15 -9.03 -3.34
N PRO A 84 -11.00 -9.57 -2.13
CA PRO A 84 -10.90 -8.79 -0.90
C PRO A 84 -9.49 -8.16 -0.78
N ILE A 85 -9.17 -7.24 -1.69
CA ILE A 85 -7.88 -6.56 -1.76
C ILE A 85 -8.10 -5.07 -1.51
N ILE A 86 -7.32 -4.48 -0.59
CA ILE A 86 -7.24 -3.04 -0.41
C ILE A 86 -6.17 -2.49 -1.36
N GLN A 87 -6.49 -1.43 -2.07
CA GLN A 87 -5.55 -0.73 -2.93
C GLN A 87 -4.77 0.28 -2.11
N GLY A 88 -3.44 0.27 -2.26
CA GLY A 88 -2.53 1.20 -1.61
C GLY A 88 -1.54 1.79 -2.61
N PRO A 89 -0.79 2.83 -2.22
CA PRO A 89 0.24 3.42 -3.06
C PRO A 89 1.40 2.42 -3.25
N SER A 90 1.86 2.27 -4.49
CA SER A 90 3.00 1.41 -4.80
C SER A 90 4.33 2.09 -4.47
N TYR A 91 5.26 1.36 -3.88
CA TYR A 91 6.64 1.82 -3.62
C TYR A 91 7.52 1.80 -4.87
N VAL A 92 7.15 1.04 -5.90
CA VAL A 92 7.93 0.90 -7.14
C VAL A 92 8.21 2.25 -7.81
N PRO A 93 7.24 3.18 -7.98
CA PRO A 93 7.47 4.48 -8.59
C PRO A 93 8.09 5.52 -7.67
N LEU A 94 8.26 5.26 -6.37
CA LEU A 94 8.62 6.25 -5.36
C LEU A 94 9.87 7.06 -5.73
N GLY A 95 10.96 6.40 -6.12
CA GLY A 95 12.21 7.09 -6.46
C GLY A 95 12.07 8.03 -7.66
N ALA A 96 11.34 7.60 -8.69
CA ALA A 96 11.07 8.44 -9.86
C ALA A 96 10.13 9.62 -9.52
N LEU A 97 9.07 9.36 -8.74
CA LEU A 97 8.15 10.43 -8.31
C LEU A 97 8.84 11.45 -7.43
N CYS A 98 9.70 11.04 -6.49
CA CYS A 98 10.51 11.95 -5.70
C CYS A 98 11.41 12.82 -6.59
N THR A 99 12.07 12.22 -7.60
CA THR A 99 12.95 12.95 -8.50
C THR A 99 12.17 13.94 -9.38
N ILE A 100 11.07 13.51 -9.98
CA ILE A 100 10.23 14.37 -10.84
C ILE A 100 9.62 15.50 -10.00
N GLY A 101 9.04 15.18 -8.86
CA GLY A 101 8.41 16.15 -7.97
C GLY A 101 9.37 17.21 -7.44
N ALA A 102 10.57 16.80 -7.01
CA ALA A 102 11.59 17.71 -6.50
C ALA A 102 12.22 18.60 -7.60
N THR A 103 12.37 18.10 -8.84
CA THR A 103 13.05 18.83 -9.91
C THR A 103 12.11 19.61 -10.83
N MET A 104 10.90 19.11 -11.08
CA MET A 104 9.93 19.66 -12.04
C MET A 104 8.63 20.14 -11.37
N GLY A 105 8.48 19.88 -10.07
CA GLY A 105 7.29 20.25 -9.29
C GLY A 105 6.17 19.22 -9.32
N VAL A 106 5.23 19.38 -8.38
CA VAL A 106 4.11 18.45 -8.15
C VAL A 106 3.19 18.33 -9.37
N SER A 107 2.93 19.44 -10.07
CA SER A 107 2.09 19.44 -11.29
C SER A 107 2.68 18.55 -12.41
N ALA A 108 4.00 18.54 -12.59
CA ALA A 108 4.67 17.68 -13.58
C ALA A 108 4.70 16.22 -13.11
N MET A 109 4.86 15.99 -11.80
CA MET A 109 4.76 14.66 -11.21
C MET A 109 3.38 14.05 -11.46
N ILE A 110 2.29 14.78 -11.16
CA ILE A 110 0.91 14.32 -11.42
C ILE A 110 0.68 14.10 -12.92
N GLY A 111 1.13 15.04 -13.76
CA GLY A 111 1.00 14.92 -15.22
C GLY A 111 1.71 13.69 -15.80
N SER A 112 2.83 13.27 -15.20
CA SER A 112 3.58 12.09 -15.66
C SER A 112 2.87 10.76 -15.38
N LEU A 113 1.97 10.72 -14.38
CA LEU A 113 1.20 9.52 -14.04
C LEU A 113 0.10 9.20 -15.07
N ILE A 114 -0.50 10.22 -15.68
CA ILE A 114 -1.67 10.07 -16.56
C ILE A 114 -1.38 9.21 -17.79
N PRO A 115 -0.30 9.42 -18.58
CA PRO A 115 0.00 8.58 -19.74
C PRO A 115 0.26 7.12 -19.36
N GLY A 116 0.90 6.88 -18.21
CA GLY A 116 1.11 5.53 -17.68
C GLY A 116 -0.22 4.83 -17.37
N ALA A 117 -1.14 5.52 -16.69
CA ALA A 117 -2.47 5.00 -16.39
C ALA A 117 -3.27 4.69 -17.67
N ILE A 118 -3.25 5.59 -18.66
CA ILE A 118 -3.92 5.37 -19.95
C ILE A 118 -3.34 4.13 -20.66
N MET A 119 -2.01 3.97 -20.64
CA MET A 119 -1.34 2.81 -21.25
C MET A 119 -1.80 1.51 -20.60
N ILE A 120 -1.90 1.46 -19.26
CA ILE A 120 -2.38 0.27 -18.53
C ILE A 120 -3.83 -0.05 -18.91
N ILE A 121 -4.71 0.94 -18.95
CA ILE A 121 -6.10 0.75 -19.38
C ILE A 121 -6.17 0.16 -20.80
N LEU A 122 -5.36 0.67 -21.72
CA LEU A 122 -5.30 0.14 -23.09
C LEU A 122 -4.81 -1.32 -23.10
N LEU A 123 -3.80 -1.67 -22.31
CA LEU A 123 -3.32 -3.03 -22.17
C LEU A 123 -4.39 -3.98 -21.63
N GLY A 124 -5.22 -3.54 -20.67
CA GLY A 124 -6.36 -4.32 -20.15
C GLY A 124 -7.46 -4.57 -21.20
N ILE A 125 -7.68 -3.61 -22.09
CA ILE A 125 -8.65 -3.76 -23.21
C ILE A 125 -8.15 -4.79 -24.24
N PHE A 126 -6.84 -4.85 -24.49
CA PHE A 126 -6.23 -5.82 -25.38
C PHE A 126 -6.09 -7.18 -24.68
N LYS A 127 -7.08 -8.06 -24.87
CA LYS A 127 -7.25 -9.41 -24.24
C LYS A 127 -6.05 -10.38 -24.32
N GLY A 128 -4.90 -9.95 -24.78
CA GLY A 128 -3.67 -10.76 -24.85
C GLY A 128 -2.77 -10.59 -23.61
N PHE A 129 -3.01 -9.57 -22.81
CA PHE A 129 -2.14 -9.22 -21.68
C PHE A 129 -2.22 -10.28 -20.58
N SER A 130 -3.42 -10.75 -20.22
CA SER A 130 -3.62 -11.82 -19.23
C SER A 130 -2.84 -13.10 -19.53
N LYS A 131 -2.77 -13.50 -20.80
CA LYS A 131 -1.99 -14.68 -21.22
C LYS A 131 -0.50 -14.46 -21.07
N PHE A 132 -0.01 -13.27 -21.39
CA PHE A 132 1.39 -12.90 -21.21
C PHE A 132 1.77 -12.93 -19.72
N VAL A 133 0.96 -12.32 -18.87
CA VAL A 133 1.17 -12.27 -17.43
C VAL A 133 1.24 -13.67 -16.81
N ARG A 134 0.28 -14.54 -17.11
CA ARG A 134 0.27 -15.92 -16.58
C ARG A 134 1.51 -16.73 -17.01
N LYS A 135 2.05 -16.43 -18.17
CA LYS A 135 3.26 -17.11 -18.69
C LYS A 135 4.54 -16.51 -18.12
N ALA A 136 4.56 -15.19 -17.88
CA ALA A 136 5.74 -14.46 -17.46
C ALA A 136 5.96 -14.46 -15.95
N ILE A 137 4.90 -14.60 -15.13
CA ILE A 137 4.97 -14.47 -13.68
C ILE A 137 4.53 -15.77 -13.00
N PRO A 138 5.45 -16.71 -12.77
CA PRO A 138 5.18 -17.82 -11.85
C PRO A 138 4.98 -17.30 -10.41
N PRO A 139 4.19 -17.99 -9.57
CA PRO A 139 3.85 -17.54 -8.21
C PRO A 139 5.03 -17.19 -7.31
N PHE A 140 6.19 -17.86 -7.49
CA PHE A 140 7.38 -17.58 -6.70
C PHE A 140 8.00 -16.20 -6.96
N ILE A 141 7.79 -15.62 -8.15
CA ILE A 141 8.27 -14.28 -8.49
C ILE A 141 7.61 -13.23 -7.59
N GLY A 142 6.30 -13.39 -7.28
CA GLY A 142 5.62 -12.51 -6.33
C GLY A 142 6.32 -12.45 -4.97
N GLY A 143 6.70 -13.61 -4.42
CA GLY A 143 7.46 -13.67 -3.17
C GLY A 143 8.84 -13.01 -3.24
N ILE A 144 9.55 -13.15 -4.36
CA ILE A 144 10.85 -12.49 -4.58
C ILE A 144 10.68 -10.97 -4.66
N ILE A 145 9.65 -10.47 -5.35
CA ILE A 145 9.37 -9.03 -5.45
C ILE A 145 9.13 -8.44 -4.07
N ILE A 146 8.27 -9.08 -3.25
CA ILE A 146 7.99 -8.65 -1.88
C ILE A 146 9.28 -8.59 -1.04
N LEU A 147 10.15 -9.59 -1.15
CA LEU A 147 11.43 -9.62 -0.46
C LEU A 147 12.35 -8.46 -0.89
N ILE A 148 12.45 -8.22 -2.20
CA ILE A 148 13.27 -7.12 -2.75
C ILE A 148 12.73 -5.76 -2.29
N VAL A 149 11.43 -5.56 -2.32
CA VAL A 149 10.78 -4.33 -1.82
C VAL A 149 11.12 -4.12 -0.33
N GLY A 150 10.98 -5.14 0.50
CA GLY A 150 11.31 -5.05 1.92
C GLY A 150 12.77 -4.66 2.17
N ILE A 151 13.71 -5.27 1.45
CA ILE A 151 15.14 -4.92 1.55
C ILE A 151 15.39 -3.49 1.05
N SER A 152 14.75 -3.07 -0.03
CA SER A 152 14.90 -1.73 -0.61
C SER A 152 14.38 -0.61 0.28
N LEU A 153 13.40 -0.89 1.13
CA LEU A 153 12.84 0.07 2.08
C LEU A 153 13.68 0.24 3.36
N THR A 154 14.57 -0.70 3.66
CA THR A 154 15.41 -0.66 4.88
C THR A 154 16.26 0.63 4.96
N PRO A 155 16.98 1.08 3.91
CA PRO A 155 17.72 2.35 3.93
C PRO A 155 16.79 3.56 4.14
N THR A 156 15.58 3.53 3.58
CA THR A 156 14.58 4.60 3.74
C THR A 156 14.11 4.70 5.18
N ALA A 157 13.82 3.57 5.83
CA ALA A 157 13.48 3.52 7.25
C ALA A 157 14.63 4.06 8.13
N ALA A 158 15.86 3.63 7.86
CA ALA A 158 17.05 4.12 8.59
C ALA A 158 17.24 5.64 8.44
N LYS A 159 17.08 6.17 7.22
CA LYS A 159 17.11 7.62 6.97
C LYS A 159 15.96 8.34 7.70
N GLY A 160 14.75 7.81 7.68
CA GLY A 160 13.61 8.37 8.39
C GLY A 160 13.89 8.53 9.88
N ILE A 161 14.46 7.52 10.52
CA ILE A 161 14.87 7.58 11.94
C ILE A 161 15.95 8.64 12.15
N ALA A 162 16.95 8.74 11.26
CA ALA A 162 18.09 9.62 11.41
C ALA A 162 17.77 11.09 11.10
N SER A 163 16.83 11.37 10.20
CA SER A 163 16.51 12.71 9.69
C SER A 163 15.21 13.31 10.24
N SER A 164 14.52 12.62 11.14
CA SER A 164 13.33 13.16 11.81
C SER A 164 13.69 14.34 12.69
N ASP A 165 12.86 15.38 12.70
CA ASP A 165 12.97 16.50 13.61
C ASP A 165 12.96 16.01 15.06
N GLY A 166 13.88 16.52 15.87
CA GLY A 166 13.99 16.15 17.28
C GLY A 166 15.35 15.56 17.68
N ASN A 167 15.37 14.99 18.88
CA ASN A 167 16.58 14.38 19.42
C ASN A 167 16.83 13.00 18.76
N LEU A 168 17.97 12.83 18.09
CA LEU A 168 18.36 11.57 17.45
C LEU A 168 18.24 10.37 18.39
N SER A 169 18.58 10.54 19.68
CA SER A 169 18.45 9.45 20.66
C SER A 169 16.98 9.03 20.88
N ALA A 170 16.04 9.97 20.87
CA ALA A 170 14.62 9.68 21.00
C ALA A 170 14.07 8.98 19.74
N ASN A 171 14.48 9.45 18.55
CA ASN A 171 14.10 8.84 17.29
C ASN A 171 14.62 7.39 17.15
N VAL A 172 15.88 7.17 17.52
CA VAL A 172 16.47 5.83 17.53
C VAL A 172 15.81 4.93 18.57
N ALA A 173 15.56 5.44 19.78
CA ALA A 173 14.90 4.67 20.84
C ALA A 173 13.48 4.27 20.44
N SER A 174 12.69 5.19 19.88
CA SER A 174 11.33 4.91 19.41
C SER A 174 11.32 3.90 18.25
N GLY A 175 12.20 4.08 17.26
CA GLY A 175 12.34 3.18 16.12
C GLY A 175 12.78 1.75 16.53
N LEU A 176 13.77 1.64 17.42
CA LEU A 176 14.23 0.35 17.95
C LEU A 176 13.16 -0.32 18.80
N THR A 177 12.40 0.47 19.59
CA THR A 177 11.29 -0.09 20.37
C THR A 177 10.20 -0.63 19.46
N ALA A 178 9.79 0.11 18.44
CA ALA A 178 8.81 -0.35 17.47
C ALA A 178 9.27 -1.64 16.74
N ALA A 179 10.52 -1.66 16.27
CA ALA A 179 11.10 -2.85 15.64
C ALA A 179 11.19 -4.03 16.61
N GLY A 180 11.61 -3.79 17.86
CA GLY A 180 11.68 -4.83 18.90
C GLY A 180 10.31 -5.44 19.21
N VAL A 181 9.29 -4.60 19.39
CA VAL A 181 7.91 -5.06 19.62
C VAL A 181 7.40 -5.88 18.43
N LEU A 182 7.67 -5.43 17.20
CA LEU A 182 7.28 -6.17 16.00
C LEU A 182 7.94 -7.54 15.95
N ILE A 183 9.26 -7.63 16.20
CA ILE A 183 10.01 -8.90 16.23
C ILE A 183 9.46 -9.83 17.33
N VAL A 184 9.20 -9.30 18.51
CA VAL A 184 8.62 -10.08 19.61
C VAL A 184 7.22 -10.61 19.22
N CYS A 185 6.38 -9.76 18.61
CA CYS A 185 5.09 -10.19 18.10
C CYS A 185 5.23 -11.29 17.05
N MET A 186 6.17 -11.20 16.11
CA MET A 186 6.42 -12.23 15.10
C MET A 186 6.87 -13.55 15.73
N ILE A 187 7.75 -13.52 16.72
CA ILE A 187 8.17 -14.73 17.46
C ILE A 187 7.00 -15.36 18.22
N LEU A 188 6.16 -14.52 18.86
CA LEU A 188 4.97 -14.99 19.56
C LEU A 188 3.93 -15.59 18.59
N GLN A 189 3.74 -15.00 17.41
CA GLN A 189 2.90 -15.54 16.35
C GLN A 189 3.37 -16.91 15.89
N TYR A 190 4.69 -17.10 15.75
CA TYR A 190 5.26 -18.41 15.42
C TYR A 190 5.03 -19.48 16.50
N LYS A 191 5.13 -19.07 17.77
CA LYS A 191 4.89 -19.96 18.93
C LYS A 191 3.41 -20.22 19.18
N LEU A 192 2.57 -19.18 19.07
CA LEU A 192 1.14 -19.19 19.36
C LEU A 192 0.32 -19.25 18.06
N LYS A 193 0.55 -20.25 17.23
CA LYS A 193 -0.07 -20.43 15.89
C LYS A 193 -1.61 -20.25 15.86
N HIS A 194 -2.28 -20.38 17.01
CA HIS A 194 -3.74 -20.29 17.11
C HIS A 194 -4.25 -18.89 17.50
N ASN A 195 -3.38 -17.94 17.85
CA ASN A 195 -3.81 -16.61 18.28
C ASN A 195 -3.87 -15.61 17.11
N ARG A 196 -5.02 -15.62 16.42
CA ARG A 196 -5.29 -14.78 15.24
C ARG A 196 -5.25 -13.26 15.52
N ILE A 197 -5.65 -12.86 16.73
CA ILE A 197 -5.66 -11.44 17.14
C ILE A 197 -4.23 -10.88 17.11
N LEU A 198 -3.26 -11.64 17.59
CA LEU A 198 -1.86 -11.21 17.59
C LEU A 198 -1.32 -10.98 16.16
N HIS A 199 -1.75 -11.81 15.19
CA HIS A 199 -1.38 -11.62 13.78
C HIS A 199 -1.91 -10.31 13.20
N MET A 200 -3.07 -9.85 13.65
CA MET A 200 -3.75 -8.68 13.12
C MET A 200 -3.30 -7.39 13.79
N VAL A 201 -2.81 -7.44 15.03
CA VAL A 201 -2.57 -6.23 15.86
C VAL A 201 -1.08 -5.91 16.00
N SER A 202 -0.17 -6.79 15.56
CA SER A 202 1.28 -6.66 15.77
C SER A 202 1.86 -5.33 15.26
N VAL A 203 1.46 -4.88 14.07
CA VAL A 203 1.94 -3.61 13.50
C VAL A 203 1.42 -2.42 14.32
N ILE A 204 0.15 -2.48 14.72
CA ILE A 204 -0.46 -1.43 15.55
C ILE A 204 0.24 -1.35 16.92
N LEU A 205 0.53 -2.50 17.53
CA LEU A 205 1.26 -2.55 18.79
C LEU A 205 2.66 -1.96 18.67
N ALA A 206 3.37 -2.23 17.58
CA ALA A 206 4.68 -1.66 17.30
C ALA A 206 4.61 -0.14 17.13
N LEU A 207 3.63 0.36 16.37
CA LEU A 207 3.40 1.80 16.20
C LEU A 207 3.09 2.49 17.54
N VAL A 208 2.15 1.96 18.31
CA VAL A 208 1.77 2.51 19.61
C VAL A 208 2.97 2.52 20.56
N ALA A 209 3.74 1.43 20.64
CA ALA A 209 4.91 1.35 21.50
C ALA A 209 5.99 2.38 21.10
N GLY A 210 6.29 2.51 19.81
CA GLY A 210 7.22 3.53 19.30
C GLY A 210 6.74 4.94 19.61
N THR A 211 5.46 5.23 19.38
CA THR A 211 4.86 6.56 19.66
C THR A 211 4.88 6.89 21.16
N VAL A 212 4.58 5.94 22.04
CA VAL A 212 4.64 6.13 23.50
C VAL A 212 6.08 6.47 23.93
N VAL A 213 7.10 5.78 23.40
CA VAL A 213 8.50 6.10 23.70
C VAL A 213 8.88 7.48 23.17
N ALA A 214 8.48 7.83 21.94
CA ALA A 214 8.71 9.14 21.38
C ALA A 214 8.08 10.26 22.24
N ALA A 215 6.83 10.05 22.68
CA ALA A 215 6.13 10.98 23.56
C ALA A 215 6.80 11.10 24.93
N ALA A 216 7.21 10.00 25.55
CA ALA A 216 7.91 9.99 26.83
C ALA A 216 9.26 10.69 26.78
N MET A 217 9.92 10.69 25.61
CA MET A 217 11.18 11.39 25.37
C MET A 217 11.00 12.83 24.85
N GLY A 218 9.76 13.32 24.76
CA GLY A 218 9.45 14.68 24.29
C GLY A 218 9.68 14.90 22.79
N ALA A 219 9.75 13.84 22.01
CA ALA A 219 9.97 13.90 20.56
C ALA A 219 8.65 13.84 19.75
N ALA A 220 7.49 13.60 20.39
CA ALA A 220 6.19 13.60 19.76
C ALA A 220 5.43 14.87 20.11
N ASP A 221 5.04 15.63 19.10
CA ASP A 221 4.15 16.79 19.22
C ASP A 221 2.76 16.43 18.69
N PHE A 222 1.78 16.51 19.59
CA PHE A 222 0.36 16.26 19.28
C PHE A 222 -0.46 17.55 19.15
N SER A 223 0.16 18.72 19.23
CA SER A 223 -0.57 19.99 19.15
C SER A 223 -1.36 20.14 17.85
N SER A 224 -0.76 19.74 16.74
CA SER A 224 -1.39 19.78 15.42
C SER A 224 -2.63 18.90 15.28
N VAL A 225 -2.77 17.86 16.13
CA VAL A 225 -3.95 16.98 16.11
C VAL A 225 -5.18 17.68 16.69
N HIS A 226 -4.98 18.57 17.67
CA HIS A 226 -6.06 19.33 18.29
C HIS A 226 -6.70 20.34 17.32
N ASP A 227 -5.88 20.92 16.44
CA ASP A 227 -6.32 21.97 15.51
C ASP A 227 -6.78 21.42 14.15
N ALA A 228 -6.63 20.12 13.92
CA ALA A 228 -7.04 19.46 12.70
C ALA A 228 -8.57 19.41 12.56
N ALA A 229 -9.07 19.72 11.38
CA ALA A 229 -10.48 19.57 11.04
C ALA A 229 -10.88 18.09 11.02
N TRP A 230 -12.03 17.77 11.63
CA TRP A 230 -12.58 16.40 11.64
C TRP A 230 -13.04 15.92 10.27
N PHE A 231 -13.36 16.86 9.39
CA PHE A 231 -13.85 16.60 8.05
C PHE A 231 -13.36 17.67 7.10
N GLU A 232 -12.71 17.26 6.02
CA GLU A 232 -12.25 18.12 4.94
C GLU A 232 -12.65 17.50 3.60
N LEU A 233 -13.15 18.33 2.69
CA LEU A 233 -13.56 17.88 1.37
C LEU A 233 -12.35 17.73 0.46
N PRO A 234 -12.31 16.73 -0.43
CA PRO A 234 -11.24 16.59 -1.40
C PRO A 234 -11.24 17.76 -2.38
N GLU A 235 -10.10 18.40 -2.52
CA GLU A 235 -9.87 19.50 -3.46
C GLU A 235 -9.14 18.99 -4.70
N PHE A 236 -9.82 19.04 -5.84
CA PHE A 236 -9.21 18.63 -7.09
C PHE A 236 -8.28 19.74 -7.61
N PHE A 237 -7.10 19.34 -8.09
CA PHE A 237 -6.09 20.25 -8.62
C PHE A 237 -5.50 21.24 -7.61
N HIS A 238 -5.53 20.94 -6.32
CA HIS A 238 -4.93 21.75 -5.26
C HIS A 238 -3.46 22.13 -5.58
N PHE A 239 -2.68 21.20 -6.10
CA PHE A 239 -1.28 21.42 -6.52
C PHE A 239 -1.15 21.94 -7.96
N GLY A 240 -2.24 22.45 -8.55
CA GLY A 240 -2.29 22.96 -9.92
C GLY A 240 -2.63 21.90 -10.97
N LEU A 241 -2.84 22.36 -12.20
CA LEU A 241 -3.18 21.49 -13.32
C LEU A 241 -1.99 20.59 -13.70
N PRO A 242 -2.24 19.33 -14.11
CA PRO A 242 -1.20 18.43 -14.58
C PRO A 242 -0.39 19.00 -15.74
N LYS A 243 0.94 18.98 -15.62
CA LYS A 243 1.87 19.37 -16.70
C LYS A 243 2.52 18.14 -17.29
N PHE A 244 2.49 18.03 -18.62
CA PHE A 244 3.01 16.88 -19.34
C PHE A 244 4.44 17.15 -19.84
N GLU A 245 5.42 16.59 -19.13
CA GLU A 245 6.82 16.60 -19.53
C GLU A 245 7.17 15.26 -20.19
N ILE A 246 7.59 15.29 -21.46
CA ILE A 246 7.75 14.06 -22.27
C ILE A 246 8.68 13.05 -21.60
N LYS A 247 9.81 13.52 -21.04
CA LYS A 247 10.80 12.62 -20.39
C LYS A 247 10.20 11.91 -19.15
N SER A 248 9.50 12.66 -18.31
CA SER A 248 8.84 12.11 -17.11
C SER A 248 7.68 11.17 -17.49
N CYS A 249 6.91 11.51 -18.52
CA CYS A 249 5.83 10.66 -19.02
C CYS A 249 6.35 9.32 -19.52
N ILE A 250 7.41 9.31 -20.36
CA ILE A 250 8.03 8.07 -20.86
C ILE A 250 8.58 7.24 -19.70
N LEU A 251 9.31 7.86 -18.76
CA LEU A 251 9.83 7.17 -17.58
C LEU A 251 8.72 6.49 -16.79
N MET A 252 7.64 7.24 -16.50
CA MET A 252 6.52 6.71 -15.75
C MET A 252 5.75 5.61 -16.49
N MET A 253 5.64 5.66 -17.81
CA MET A 253 5.06 4.56 -18.59
C MET A 253 5.85 3.25 -18.40
N PHE A 254 7.18 3.27 -18.42
CA PHE A 254 7.99 2.08 -18.12
C PHE A 254 7.79 1.59 -16.68
N ILE A 255 7.75 2.51 -15.72
CA ILE A 255 7.55 2.15 -14.31
C ILE A 255 6.16 1.54 -14.11
N TYR A 256 5.14 2.05 -14.78
CA TYR A 256 3.79 1.47 -14.72
C TYR A 256 3.73 0.02 -15.21
N LEU A 257 4.54 -0.36 -16.20
CA LEU A 257 4.65 -1.77 -16.59
C LEU A 257 5.22 -2.63 -15.46
N ILE A 258 6.23 -2.11 -14.74
CA ILE A 258 6.80 -2.82 -13.58
C ILE A 258 5.78 -2.92 -12.44
N VAL A 259 5.05 -1.83 -12.16
CA VAL A 259 3.96 -1.82 -11.16
C VAL A 259 2.88 -2.84 -11.52
N LEU A 260 2.52 -2.95 -12.79
CA LEU A 260 1.52 -3.91 -13.24
C LEU A 260 1.99 -5.36 -13.05
N LEU A 261 3.27 -5.63 -13.27
CA LEU A 261 3.86 -6.94 -12.99
C LEU A 261 3.83 -7.26 -11.48
N ASP A 262 4.20 -6.30 -10.63
CA ASP A 262 4.13 -6.43 -9.18
C ASP A 262 2.70 -6.68 -8.68
N THR A 263 1.75 -5.87 -9.14
CA THR A 263 0.33 -6.01 -8.82
C THR A 263 -0.22 -7.38 -9.24
N THR A 264 0.20 -7.89 -10.40
CA THR A 264 -0.22 -9.22 -10.85
C THR A 264 0.31 -10.33 -9.96
N GLY A 265 1.56 -10.20 -9.46
CA GLY A 265 2.12 -11.10 -8.47
C GLY A 265 1.25 -11.16 -7.20
N THR A 266 0.77 -10.02 -6.74
CA THR A 266 -0.17 -9.93 -5.60
C THR A 266 -1.50 -10.63 -5.91
N TRP A 267 -2.07 -10.45 -7.11
CA TRP A 267 -3.31 -11.14 -7.49
C TRP A 267 -3.17 -12.65 -7.51
N VAL A 268 -2.04 -13.16 -8.02
CA VAL A 268 -1.74 -14.61 -8.01
C VAL A 268 -1.66 -15.13 -6.57
N THR A 269 -1.00 -14.38 -5.69
CA THR A 269 -0.89 -14.74 -4.28
C THR A 269 -2.25 -14.78 -3.59
N ILE A 270 -3.09 -13.78 -3.81
CA ILE A 270 -4.45 -13.74 -3.25
C ILE A 270 -5.32 -14.86 -3.81
N SER A 271 -5.22 -15.17 -5.11
CA SER A 271 -5.90 -16.31 -5.72
C SER A 271 -5.52 -17.63 -5.02
N ALA A 272 -4.24 -17.82 -4.73
CA ALA A 272 -3.75 -19.00 -4.02
C ALA A 272 -4.28 -19.07 -2.57
N ILE A 273 -4.35 -17.94 -1.86
CA ILE A 273 -4.85 -17.85 -0.47
C ILE A 273 -6.35 -18.07 -0.41
N THR A 274 -7.10 -17.48 -1.34
CA THR A 274 -8.58 -17.53 -1.34
C THR A 274 -9.13 -18.78 -1.98
N GLY A 275 -8.33 -19.54 -2.72
CA GLY A 275 -8.79 -20.68 -3.53
C GLY A 275 -9.66 -20.29 -4.74
N GLU A 276 -9.84 -18.97 -4.98
CA GLU A 276 -10.61 -18.44 -6.11
C GLU A 276 -9.76 -18.41 -7.37
N ASP A 277 -10.33 -18.85 -8.51
CA ASP A 277 -9.62 -18.86 -9.78
C ASP A 277 -9.36 -17.46 -10.32
N LEU A 278 -8.10 -17.18 -10.64
CA LEU A 278 -7.66 -15.96 -11.31
C LEU A 278 -7.89 -16.11 -12.81
N SER A 279 -9.12 -15.94 -13.25
CA SER A 279 -9.50 -16.05 -14.66
C SER A 279 -8.92 -14.89 -15.49
N ASP A 280 -8.65 -15.13 -16.78
CA ASP A 280 -8.18 -14.10 -17.72
C ASP A 280 -9.11 -12.88 -17.73
N LYS A 281 -10.44 -13.10 -17.64
CA LYS A 281 -11.43 -12.02 -17.56
C LYS A 281 -11.29 -11.15 -16.30
N ARG A 282 -10.87 -11.73 -15.17
CA ARG A 282 -10.63 -10.96 -13.93
C ARG A 282 -9.39 -10.10 -14.09
N ILE A 283 -8.31 -10.65 -14.64
CA ILE A 283 -7.07 -9.91 -14.90
C ILE A 283 -7.34 -8.75 -15.87
N ASP A 284 -7.96 -9.02 -17.02
CA ASP A 284 -8.24 -7.98 -18.04
C ASP A 284 -9.14 -6.85 -17.51
N ARG A 285 -10.05 -7.13 -16.55
CA ARG A 285 -10.88 -6.09 -15.93
C ARG A 285 -10.17 -5.30 -14.83
N ALA A 286 -9.18 -5.90 -14.20
CA ALA A 286 -8.46 -5.31 -13.09
C ALA A 286 -7.26 -4.48 -13.57
N THR A 287 -6.76 -4.76 -14.78
CA THR A 287 -5.74 -3.98 -15.47
C THR A 287 -6.31 -2.68 -16.01
#